data_9026a2994efa927df8684247319579ae
#
_entry.id   9026a2994efa927df8684247319579ae
#
_cell.length_a   1.000
_cell.length_b   1.000
_cell.length_c   1.000
_cell.angle_alpha   90.00
_cell.angle_beta   90.00
_cell.angle_gamma   90.00
#
_symmetry.space_group_name_H-M   'P 1'
#
loop_
_entity.id
_entity.type
_entity.pdbx_description
1 polymer ?
#
loop_
_entity_poly.entity_id
_entity_poly.type
_entity_poly.pdbx_seq_one_letter_code
_entity_poly.pdbx_strand_id
1 'polypeptide(L)'
;MNIVLTTLNAKYIHTNLAIRYLKAYAQPEFDASIVEYTIKDPVINIVSDLIQKKPDVIGFSCYIWNIEETIKVIKMIKKINSDILIVVGGPEVTYDVQEWMEKVPDFDVIVIGEGEQTFKQLLEGYSKEQDFSGVPGIAYRNGESIQLNPQRNKLDLKDLPSPYRFEEDASHLSKRVTYIETSRGCPFSCQFCLSSIEVGVRYFDREKIKDDIRYLMANGAKTIKFVDRTFNISRSYAMEMFRFLIDEHLPGTVFQFEITADIMRPEVIAFLNEEAPAGLFRFEIGVQSTNDYTNELVMRKQNFDKLKRTVTMVKEGGKIDQHLDLIAGLPEEDYQSFKKTFNDVFAMRPEELQLGFLKMLRGTGLRLRAPEHDYIYMDHSPYEILGNNVLDFNDIIKIKQVEDVLEKYWNDHRMDHTVEFLVTSVFPSPFDFFQEFGSYWETKGWSRIGHQLEDLYKRLYQFLKEKGVDHLEQIVSLMKYDYLASMKYKPRKPWWELTSDKKQRSELYRDIIKNPEALGHQFTNLKMNEKDLYKHTLLEDITIDLDKLIKHGVMENSPSHLLVYFDSKSEKPYFFPFKQENFKPA
;
A
#
# COMPACT_ATOMS: atom_id res chain seq x y z
N MET A 1 -29.94 2.55 -26.03
CA MET A 1 -28.64 3.17 -25.74
C MET A 1 -27.78 2.19 -24.98
N ASN A 2 -26.61 1.89 -25.51
CA ASN A 2 -25.68 0.94 -24.92
C ASN A 2 -24.54 1.71 -24.24
N ILE A 3 -24.44 1.61 -22.90
CA ILE A 3 -23.55 2.41 -22.07
C ILE A 3 -22.48 1.49 -21.47
N VAL A 4 -21.23 1.88 -21.62
CA VAL A 4 -20.09 1.20 -20.99
C VAL A 4 -19.38 2.16 -20.05
N LEU A 5 -19.24 1.77 -18.79
CA LEU A 5 -18.40 2.46 -17.79
C LEU A 5 -17.10 1.68 -17.62
N THR A 6 -15.98 2.37 -17.72
CA THR A 6 -14.67 1.71 -17.71
C THR A 6 -13.60 2.52 -16.99
N THR A 7 -12.55 1.83 -16.61
CA THR A 7 -11.33 2.39 -16.05
C THR A 7 -10.15 1.45 -16.29
N LEU A 8 -8.94 2.00 -16.26
CA LEU A 8 -7.69 1.25 -16.22
C LEU A 8 -7.13 1.33 -14.79
N ASN A 9 -7.25 0.27 -14.03
CA ASN A 9 -6.74 0.18 -12.66
C ASN A 9 -5.20 0.02 -12.66
N ALA A 10 -4.53 0.45 -11.60
CA ALA A 10 -3.08 0.25 -11.46
C ALA A 10 -2.68 -1.23 -11.40
N LYS A 11 -3.51 -2.05 -10.72
CA LYS A 11 -3.37 -3.52 -10.64
C LYS A 11 -4.76 -4.17 -10.66
N TYR A 12 -4.81 -5.45 -11.06
CA TYR A 12 -6.05 -6.25 -11.11
C TYR A 12 -6.81 -6.33 -9.78
N ILE A 13 -6.08 -6.31 -8.66
CA ILE A 13 -6.68 -6.43 -7.32
C ILE A 13 -7.56 -5.23 -6.93
N HIS A 14 -7.45 -4.09 -7.61
CA HIS A 14 -8.23 -2.90 -7.30
C HIS A 14 -9.57 -2.91 -8.03
N THR A 15 -10.61 -2.42 -7.36
CA THR A 15 -11.92 -2.13 -7.95
C THR A 15 -12.12 -0.62 -8.04
N ASN A 16 -12.91 -0.15 -8.99
CA ASN A 16 -13.22 1.28 -9.10
C ASN A 16 -14.61 1.57 -8.53
N LEU A 17 -14.65 2.29 -7.42
CA LEU A 17 -15.89 2.63 -6.73
C LEU A 17 -16.70 3.69 -7.49
N ALA A 18 -16.04 4.65 -8.16
CA ALA A 18 -16.71 5.74 -8.85
C ALA A 18 -17.66 5.25 -9.96
N ILE A 19 -17.17 4.36 -10.85
CA ILE A 19 -18.03 3.84 -11.94
C ILE A 19 -19.19 2.99 -11.42
N ARG A 20 -19.04 2.37 -10.24
CA ARG A 20 -20.13 1.64 -9.58
C ARG A 20 -21.22 2.56 -9.04
N TYR A 21 -20.83 3.69 -8.45
CA TYR A 21 -21.80 4.71 -8.07
C TYR A 21 -22.52 5.32 -9.28
N LEU A 22 -21.81 5.59 -10.37
CA LEU A 22 -22.43 6.09 -11.61
C LEU A 22 -23.48 5.10 -12.12
N LYS A 23 -23.17 3.80 -12.19
CA LYS A 23 -24.12 2.76 -12.57
C LYS A 23 -25.30 2.69 -11.63
N ALA A 24 -25.06 2.62 -10.32
CA ALA A 24 -26.11 2.52 -9.32
C ALA A 24 -27.08 3.71 -9.35
N TYR A 25 -26.55 4.93 -9.54
CA TYR A 25 -27.35 6.14 -9.55
C TYR A 25 -28.14 6.32 -10.87
N ALA A 26 -27.60 5.83 -12.00
CA ALA A 26 -28.28 5.90 -13.29
C ALA A 26 -29.45 4.91 -13.41
N GLN A 27 -29.42 3.79 -12.68
CA GLN A 27 -30.49 2.80 -12.63
C GLN A 27 -31.74 3.35 -11.92
N PRO A 28 -32.96 2.87 -12.25
CA PRO A 28 -33.23 1.85 -13.28
C PRO A 28 -33.35 2.39 -14.71
N GLU A 29 -33.32 3.72 -14.91
CA GLU A 29 -33.61 4.36 -16.20
C GLU A 29 -32.54 4.02 -17.27
N PHE A 30 -31.27 3.90 -16.83
CA PHE A 30 -30.15 3.56 -17.69
C PHE A 30 -29.34 2.42 -17.08
N ASP A 31 -29.24 1.33 -17.80
CA ASP A 31 -28.38 0.23 -17.42
C ASP A 31 -27.03 0.34 -18.14
N ALA A 32 -25.96 0.49 -17.35
CA ALA A 32 -24.60 0.57 -17.83
C ALA A 32 -23.83 -0.72 -17.52
N SER A 33 -23.08 -1.24 -18.46
CA SER A 33 -22.12 -2.30 -18.20
C SER A 33 -20.82 -1.73 -17.62
N ILE A 34 -20.22 -2.45 -16.66
CA ILE A 34 -18.91 -2.11 -16.09
C ILE A 34 -17.86 -3.03 -16.66
N VAL A 35 -16.74 -2.46 -17.13
CA VAL A 35 -15.57 -3.21 -17.58
C VAL A 35 -14.31 -2.56 -17.02
N GLU A 36 -13.52 -3.33 -16.28
CA GLU A 36 -12.27 -2.85 -15.68
C GLU A 36 -11.07 -3.53 -16.32
N TYR A 37 -10.10 -2.74 -16.71
CA TYR A 37 -8.80 -3.16 -17.21
C TYR A 37 -7.69 -2.75 -16.26
N THR A 38 -6.45 -3.05 -16.62
CA THR A 38 -5.26 -2.52 -15.95
C THR A 38 -4.43 -1.68 -16.91
N ILE A 39 -3.62 -0.78 -16.36
CA ILE A 39 -2.65 0.01 -17.16
C ILE A 39 -1.60 -0.85 -17.87
N LYS A 40 -1.50 -2.14 -17.54
CA LYS A 40 -0.59 -3.11 -18.16
C LYS A 40 -1.24 -3.87 -19.32
N ASP A 41 -2.56 -3.78 -19.47
CA ASP A 41 -3.25 -4.45 -20.57
C ASP A 41 -2.92 -3.75 -21.90
N PRO A 42 -2.65 -4.51 -22.98
CA PRO A 42 -2.37 -3.90 -24.28
C PRO A 42 -3.55 -3.04 -24.75
N VAL A 43 -3.27 -1.81 -25.15
CA VAL A 43 -4.28 -0.83 -25.60
C VAL A 43 -5.20 -1.42 -26.69
N ILE A 44 -4.61 -2.17 -27.64
CA ILE A 44 -5.40 -2.79 -28.73
C ILE A 44 -6.42 -3.81 -28.22
N ASN A 45 -6.11 -4.54 -27.14
CA ASN A 45 -7.03 -5.51 -26.56
C ASN A 45 -8.19 -4.80 -25.85
N ILE A 46 -7.90 -3.71 -25.13
CA ILE A 46 -8.91 -2.87 -24.48
C ILE A 46 -9.88 -2.31 -25.53
N VAL A 47 -9.34 -1.72 -26.60
CA VAL A 47 -10.14 -1.13 -27.68
C VAL A 47 -10.98 -2.20 -28.37
N SER A 48 -10.40 -3.38 -28.67
CA SER A 48 -11.12 -4.48 -29.29
C SER A 48 -12.32 -4.94 -28.46
N ASP A 49 -12.12 -5.12 -27.14
CA ASP A 49 -13.20 -5.54 -26.24
C ASP A 49 -14.30 -4.46 -26.12
N LEU A 50 -13.91 -3.18 -25.98
CA LEU A 50 -14.87 -2.08 -25.89
C LEU A 50 -15.71 -1.93 -27.17
N ILE A 51 -15.09 -1.99 -28.35
CA ILE A 51 -15.81 -1.85 -29.64
C ILE A 51 -16.76 -3.03 -29.90
N GLN A 52 -16.37 -4.25 -29.50
CA GLN A 52 -17.25 -5.43 -29.63
C GLN A 52 -18.55 -5.30 -28.82
N LYS A 53 -18.54 -4.51 -27.74
CA LYS A 53 -19.75 -4.20 -26.96
C LYS A 53 -20.70 -3.24 -27.66
N LYS A 54 -20.33 -2.67 -28.82
CA LYS A 54 -21.12 -1.71 -29.62
C LYS A 54 -21.68 -0.56 -28.79
N PRO A 55 -20.86 0.19 -28.04
CA PRO A 55 -21.33 1.26 -27.17
C PRO A 55 -21.79 2.48 -27.96
N ASP A 56 -22.86 3.11 -27.48
CA ASP A 56 -23.24 4.48 -27.87
C ASP A 56 -22.47 5.49 -27.02
N VAL A 57 -22.25 5.17 -25.72
CA VAL A 57 -21.57 6.02 -24.74
C VAL A 57 -20.52 5.21 -24.00
N ILE A 58 -19.30 5.73 -23.88
CA ILE A 58 -18.26 5.18 -22.99
C ILE A 58 -17.86 6.23 -21.96
N GLY A 59 -18.05 5.89 -20.68
CA GLY A 59 -17.59 6.69 -19.54
C GLY A 59 -16.26 6.17 -18.98
N PHE A 60 -15.23 7.01 -18.96
CA PHE A 60 -13.91 6.68 -18.40
C PHE A 60 -13.68 7.38 -17.06
N SER A 61 -13.24 6.61 -16.05
CA SER A 61 -12.77 7.16 -14.78
C SER A 61 -11.27 7.42 -14.84
N CYS A 62 -10.88 8.69 -14.75
CA CYS A 62 -9.54 9.21 -15.01
C CYS A 62 -8.82 9.60 -13.71
N TYR A 63 -7.67 9.00 -13.50
CA TYR A 63 -6.78 9.24 -12.37
C TYR A 63 -5.36 9.51 -12.86
N ILE A 64 -4.54 10.03 -11.99
CA ILE A 64 -3.13 10.30 -12.25
C ILE A 64 -2.34 9.08 -12.78
N TRP A 65 -2.70 7.87 -12.41
CA TRP A 65 -2.00 6.66 -12.85
C TRP A 65 -2.47 6.09 -14.18
N ASN A 66 -3.63 6.52 -14.70
CA ASN A 66 -4.21 5.91 -15.88
C ASN A 66 -4.48 6.87 -17.04
N ILE A 67 -4.38 8.19 -16.83
CA ILE A 67 -4.79 9.18 -17.82
C ILE A 67 -4.05 9.02 -19.16
N GLU A 68 -2.75 8.76 -19.13
CA GLU A 68 -1.93 8.63 -20.34
C GLU A 68 -2.36 7.42 -21.19
N GLU A 69 -2.59 6.27 -20.55
CA GLU A 69 -3.08 5.06 -21.25
C GLU A 69 -4.54 5.22 -21.67
N THR A 70 -5.38 5.86 -20.86
CA THR A 70 -6.77 6.17 -21.19
C THR A 70 -6.88 7.03 -22.44
N ILE A 71 -6.05 8.06 -22.58
CA ILE A 71 -6.00 8.90 -23.79
C ILE A 71 -5.64 8.07 -25.03
N LYS A 72 -4.70 7.13 -24.93
CA LYS A 72 -4.33 6.26 -26.06
C LYS A 72 -5.52 5.38 -26.50
N VAL A 73 -6.25 4.84 -25.53
CA VAL A 73 -7.47 4.04 -25.79
C VAL A 73 -8.52 4.90 -26.48
N ILE A 74 -8.83 6.08 -25.95
CA ILE A 74 -9.85 7.00 -26.49
C ILE A 74 -9.52 7.42 -27.91
N LYS A 75 -8.28 7.85 -28.17
CA LYS A 75 -7.83 8.23 -29.52
C LYS A 75 -8.02 7.12 -30.56
N MET A 76 -7.79 5.87 -30.14
CA MET A 76 -7.96 4.72 -31.04
C MET A 76 -9.45 4.42 -31.26
N ILE A 77 -10.30 4.52 -30.24
CA ILE A 77 -11.76 4.37 -30.35
C ILE A 77 -12.33 5.40 -31.33
N LYS A 78 -11.97 6.68 -31.16
CA LYS A 78 -12.46 7.76 -32.05
C LYS A 78 -12.02 7.62 -33.50
N LYS A 79 -10.84 7.03 -33.78
CA LYS A 79 -10.42 6.68 -35.14
C LYS A 79 -11.25 5.55 -35.76
N ILE A 80 -11.76 4.61 -34.95
CA ILE A 80 -12.57 3.49 -35.43
C ILE A 80 -14.03 3.92 -35.62
N ASN A 81 -14.57 4.64 -34.65
CA ASN A 81 -15.93 5.15 -34.67
C ASN A 81 -16.01 6.48 -33.92
N SER A 82 -16.11 7.57 -34.69
CA SER A 82 -16.22 8.94 -34.16
C SER A 82 -17.55 9.23 -33.45
N ASP A 83 -18.60 8.45 -33.72
CA ASP A 83 -19.96 8.70 -33.22
C ASP A 83 -20.13 8.25 -31.75
N ILE A 84 -19.23 7.43 -31.23
CA ILE A 84 -19.27 7.03 -29.82
C ILE A 84 -19.02 8.25 -28.95
N LEU A 85 -19.98 8.56 -28.06
CA LEU A 85 -19.82 9.64 -27.09
C LEU A 85 -18.79 9.24 -26.01
N ILE A 86 -17.70 9.98 -25.91
CA ILE A 86 -16.67 9.79 -24.89
C ILE A 86 -16.91 10.76 -23.73
N VAL A 87 -17.22 10.20 -22.57
CA VAL A 87 -17.40 10.94 -21.33
C VAL A 87 -16.24 10.60 -20.40
N VAL A 88 -15.50 11.60 -19.92
CA VAL A 88 -14.42 11.43 -18.96
C VAL A 88 -14.76 12.13 -17.66
N GLY A 89 -14.32 11.58 -16.53
CA GLY A 89 -14.49 12.16 -15.21
C GLY A 89 -13.44 11.64 -14.24
N GLY A 90 -13.40 12.20 -13.06
CA GLY A 90 -12.46 11.83 -12.01
C GLY A 90 -11.43 12.92 -11.69
N PRO A 91 -10.61 12.71 -10.66
CA PRO A 91 -9.78 13.77 -10.07
C PRO A 91 -8.72 14.34 -11.02
N GLU A 92 -8.32 13.60 -12.05
CA GLU A 92 -7.30 14.07 -12.97
C GLU A 92 -7.82 15.09 -13.98
N VAL A 93 -9.07 14.95 -14.41
CA VAL A 93 -9.65 15.79 -15.47
C VAL A 93 -10.60 16.87 -14.95
N THR A 94 -10.94 16.82 -13.66
CA THR A 94 -11.90 17.75 -13.04
C THR A 94 -11.30 19.14 -12.80
N TYR A 95 -9.97 19.24 -12.80
CA TYR A 95 -9.21 20.49 -12.70
C TYR A 95 -8.58 20.83 -14.06
N ASP A 96 -8.37 22.11 -14.33
CA ASP A 96 -7.82 22.59 -15.61
C ASP A 96 -8.61 22.09 -16.84
N VAL A 97 -9.94 22.07 -16.72
CA VAL A 97 -10.88 21.47 -17.67
C VAL A 97 -10.70 22.01 -19.09
N GLN A 98 -10.51 23.34 -19.23
CA GLN A 98 -10.27 23.99 -20.52
C GLN A 98 -9.02 23.44 -21.19
N GLU A 99 -7.91 23.35 -20.44
CA GLU A 99 -6.64 22.79 -20.94
C GLU A 99 -6.81 21.33 -21.41
N TRP A 100 -7.56 20.50 -20.64
CA TRP A 100 -7.82 19.12 -21.03
C TRP A 100 -8.65 19.03 -22.31
N MET A 101 -9.70 19.83 -22.46
CA MET A 101 -10.51 19.86 -23.68
C MET A 101 -9.71 20.31 -24.89
N GLU A 102 -8.79 21.27 -24.74
CA GLU A 102 -7.90 21.73 -25.82
C GLU A 102 -6.84 20.69 -26.17
N LYS A 103 -6.20 20.07 -25.17
CA LYS A 103 -5.13 19.09 -25.32
C LYS A 103 -5.60 17.78 -25.94
N VAL A 104 -6.84 17.35 -25.63
CA VAL A 104 -7.41 16.07 -26.10
C VAL A 104 -8.73 16.31 -26.81
N PRO A 105 -8.70 16.59 -28.14
CA PRO A 105 -9.90 16.83 -28.93
C PRO A 105 -10.91 15.68 -28.94
N ASP A 106 -10.46 14.46 -28.60
CA ASP A 106 -11.29 13.26 -28.56
C ASP A 106 -12.14 13.12 -27.29
N PHE A 107 -12.01 14.03 -26.32
CA PHE A 107 -12.95 14.14 -25.20
C PHE A 107 -14.19 14.93 -25.65
N ASP A 108 -15.35 14.29 -25.64
CA ASP A 108 -16.61 14.97 -25.96
C ASP A 108 -17.17 15.69 -24.75
N VAL A 109 -17.14 15.06 -23.57
CA VAL A 109 -17.65 15.63 -22.31
C VAL A 109 -16.70 15.32 -21.15
N ILE A 110 -16.41 16.33 -20.33
CA ILE A 110 -15.77 16.16 -19.02
C ILE A 110 -16.81 16.40 -17.93
N VAL A 111 -16.98 15.42 -17.03
CA VAL A 111 -17.78 15.55 -15.81
C VAL A 111 -16.91 16.14 -14.70
N ILE A 112 -17.37 17.22 -14.10
CA ILE A 112 -16.64 18.03 -13.11
C ILE A 112 -17.17 17.73 -11.71
N GLY A 113 -16.28 17.31 -10.80
CA GLY A 113 -16.65 17.00 -9.41
C GLY A 113 -17.39 15.68 -9.25
N GLU A 114 -18.43 15.66 -8.39
CA GLU A 114 -19.24 14.45 -8.14
C GLU A 114 -20.09 14.12 -9.37
N GLY A 115 -19.93 12.91 -9.86
CA GLY A 115 -20.45 12.52 -11.17
C GLY A 115 -21.83 11.87 -11.17
N GLU A 116 -22.36 11.39 -10.06
CA GLU A 116 -23.52 10.50 -10.02
C GLU A 116 -24.76 11.12 -10.68
N GLN A 117 -25.20 12.25 -10.19
CA GLN A 117 -26.35 12.96 -10.73
C GLN A 117 -26.05 13.58 -12.09
N THR A 118 -24.82 14.10 -12.26
CA THR A 118 -24.38 14.73 -13.51
C THR A 118 -24.40 13.72 -14.66
N PHE A 119 -23.86 12.52 -14.44
CA PHE A 119 -23.83 11.47 -15.45
C PHE A 119 -25.23 11.01 -15.85
N LYS A 120 -26.14 10.80 -14.88
CA LYS A 120 -27.55 10.47 -15.18
C LYS A 120 -28.21 11.54 -16.05
N GLN A 121 -28.08 12.82 -15.69
CA GLN A 121 -28.67 13.92 -16.49
C GLN A 121 -28.01 14.07 -17.87
N LEU A 122 -26.72 13.77 -17.98
CA LEU A 122 -26.03 13.71 -19.26
C LEU A 122 -26.65 12.63 -20.16
N LEU A 123 -26.93 11.44 -19.64
CA LEU A 123 -27.59 10.37 -20.39
C LEU A 123 -29.03 10.76 -20.81
N GLU A 124 -29.75 11.46 -19.96
CA GLU A 124 -31.07 12.03 -20.29
C GLU A 124 -30.99 13.04 -21.43
N GLY A 125 -29.99 13.96 -21.38
CA GLY A 125 -29.73 14.93 -22.46
C GLY A 125 -29.31 14.24 -23.77
N TYR A 126 -28.46 13.21 -23.70
CA TYR A 126 -28.07 12.44 -24.87
C TYR A 126 -29.26 11.74 -25.53
N SER A 127 -30.22 11.25 -24.73
CA SER A 127 -31.45 10.61 -25.22
C SER A 127 -32.42 11.61 -25.87
N LYS A 128 -32.29 12.91 -25.57
CA LYS A 128 -33.12 14.01 -26.03
C LYS A 128 -32.31 14.90 -26.96
N GLU A 129 -32.11 14.48 -28.19
CA GLU A 129 -31.46 15.26 -29.24
C GLU A 129 -30.02 15.70 -28.95
N GLN A 130 -29.31 15.01 -27.99
CA GLN A 130 -27.94 15.32 -27.58
C GLN A 130 -27.75 16.75 -27.04
N ASP A 131 -28.77 17.29 -26.36
CA ASP A 131 -28.69 18.59 -25.71
C ASP A 131 -28.08 18.48 -24.30
N PHE A 132 -26.91 19.07 -24.12
CA PHE A 132 -26.19 19.12 -22.85
C PHE A 132 -26.23 20.49 -22.17
N SER A 133 -26.90 21.49 -22.79
CA SER A 133 -26.91 22.89 -22.30
C SER A 133 -27.46 23.01 -20.89
N GLY A 134 -28.41 22.14 -20.52
CA GLY A 134 -29.08 22.14 -19.21
C GLY A 134 -28.40 21.24 -18.15
N VAL A 135 -27.27 20.61 -18.43
CA VAL A 135 -26.60 19.67 -17.50
C VAL A 135 -25.53 20.38 -16.67
N PRO A 136 -25.76 20.68 -15.38
CA PRO A 136 -24.73 21.31 -14.54
C PRO A 136 -23.52 20.38 -14.29
N GLY A 137 -22.32 20.98 -14.11
CA GLY A 137 -21.13 20.26 -13.75
C GLY A 137 -20.48 19.49 -14.91
N ILE A 138 -20.59 20.01 -16.14
CA ILE A 138 -19.87 19.47 -17.30
C ILE A 138 -19.18 20.56 -18.11
N ALA A 139 -18.12 20.14 -18.81
CA ALA A 139 -17.66 20.82 -20.02
C ALA A 139 -17.87 19.89 -21.21
N TYR A 140 -18.33 20.43 -22.35
CA TYR A 140 -18.62 19.63 -23.52
C TYR A 140 -18.31 20.36 -24.83
N ARG A 141 -18.14 19.60 -25.91
CA ARG A 141 -17.97 20.17 -27.26
C ARG A 141 -19.30 20.46 -27.90
N ASN A 142 -19.43 21.66 -28.42
CA ASN A 142 -20.53 22.07 -29.27
C ASN A 142 -19.94 22.57 -30.60
N GLY A 143 -19.83 21.67 -31.57
CA GLY A 143 -19.05 21.91 -32.77
C GLY A 143 -17.57 22.13 -32.43
N GLU A 144 -17.00 23.23 -32.89
CA GLU A 144 -15.62 23.61 -32.60
C GLU A 144 -15.44 24.32 -31.24
N SER A 145 -16.53 24.73 -30.59
CA SER A 145 -16.47 25.44 -29.32
C SER A 145 -16.50 24.50 -28.11
N ILE A 146 -15.88 24.95 -27.03
CA ILE A 146 -15.95 24.28 -25.70
C ILE A 146 -16.93 25.08 -24.86
N GLN A 147 -17.95 24.41 -24.34
CA GLN A 147 -18.95 24.99 -23.44
C GLN A 147 -18.69 24.49 -22.02
N LEU A 148 -18.74 25.40 -21.05
CA LEU A 148 -18.61 25.10 -19.63
C LEU A 148 -19.94 25.47 -18.94
N ASN A 149 -20.64 24.47 -18.44
CA ASN A 149 -21.88 24.68 -17.70
C ASN A 149 -21.62 25.05 -16.23
N PRO A 150 -22.58 25.69 -15.56
CA PRO A 150 -22.47 26.04 -14.14
C PRO A 150 -22.11 24.80 -13.28
N GLN A 151 -21.36 25.01 -12.21
CA GLN A 151 -21.07 23.96 -11.27
C GLN A 151 -22.33 23.40 -10.62
N ARG A 152 -22.32 22.11 -10.32
CA ARG A 152 -23.39 21.44 -9.59
C ARG A 152 -23.25 21.67 -8.08
N ASN A 153 -24.34 21.77 -7.38
CA ASN A 153 -24.38 21.67 -5.92
C ASN A 153 -24.05 20.25 -5.49
N LYS A 154 -23.38 20.10 -4.35
CA LYS A 154 -23.04 18.78 -3.79
C LYS A 154 -24.30 17.99 -3.48
N LEU A 155 -24.24 16.69 -3.79
CA LEU A 155 -25.32 15.74 -3.55
C LEU A 155 -25.45 15.42 -2.04
N ASP A 156 -26.67 15.17 -1.56
CA ASP A 156 -26.85 14.55 -0.25
C ASP A 156 -26.44 13.06 -0.35
N LEU A 157 -25.42 12.68 0.41
CA LEU A 157 -24.88 11.33 0.35
C LEU A 157 -25.85 10.25 0.88
N LYS A 158 -26.88 10.65 1.63
CA LYS A 158 -27.93 9.75 2.11
C LYS A 158 -28.82 9.22 1.01
N ASP A 159 -28.92 9.96 -0.10
CA ASP A 159 -29.74 9.60 -1.26
C ASP A 159 -29.02 8.66 -2.23
N LEU A 160 -27.71 8.46 -2.04
CA LEU A 160 -26.95 7.56 -2.91
C LEU A 160 -27.35 6.10 -2.72
N PRO A 161 -27.62 5.37 -3.81
CA PRO A 161 -27.85 3.94 -3.77
C PRO A 161 -26.54 3.18 -3.47
N SER A 162 -26.67 1.95 -2.97
CA SER A 162 -25.53 1.07 -2.74
C SER A 162 -24.82 0.72 -4.07
N PRO A 163 -23.51 0.89 -4.17
CA PRO A 163 -22.74 0.54 -5.36
C PRO A 163 -22.22 -0.92 -5.32
N TYR A 164 -22.68 -1.76 -4.39
CA TYR A 164 -22.10 -3.08 -4.12
C TYR A 164 -23.01 -4.25 -4.51
N ARG A 165 -24.21 -3.99 -5.02
CA ARG A 165 -25.25 -5.03 -5.24
C ARG A 165 -25.26 -5.57 -6.69
N PHE A 166 -24.14 -5.53 -7.40
CA PHE A 166 -24.06 -6.03 -8.77
C PHE A 166 -23.63 -7.50 -8.79
N GLU A 167 -24.40 -8.35 -9.50
CA GLU A 167 -24.14 -9.78 -9.61
C GLU A 167 -22.77 -10.07 -10.24
N GLU A 168 -22.36 -9.27 -11.21
CA GLU A 168 -21.06 -9.38 -11.88
C GLU A 168 -19.87 -9.25 -10.94
N ASP A 169 -20.00 -8.53 -9.83
CA ASP A 169 -18.93 -8.33 -8.85
C ASP A 169 -18.77 -9.51 -7.87
N ALA A 170 -19.85 -10.27 -7.63
CA ALA A 170 -19.87 -11.31 -6.58
C ALA A 170 -18.73 -12.34 -6.73
N SER A 171 -18.41 -12.76 -7.95
CA SER A 171 -17.34 -13.74 -8.23
C SER A 171 -15.92 -13.22 -7.98
N HIS A 172 -15.74 -11.92 -7.83
CA HIS A 172 -14.45 -11.25 -7.70
C HIS A 172 -14.15 -10.73 -6.29
N LEU A 173 -15.16 -10.61 -5.42
CA LEU A 173 -15.03 -10.03 -4.06
C LEU A 173 -13.93 -10.72 -3.23
N SER A 174 -13.79 -12.03 -3.31
CA SER A 174 -12.77 -12.78 -2.55
C SER A 174 -11.32 -12.59 -3.04
N LYS A 175 -11.14 -12.01 -4.24
CA LYS A 175 -9.83 -11.87 -4.92
C LYS A 175 -9.39 -10.43 -5.07
N ARG A 176 -10.28 -9.48 -4.81
CA ARG A 176 -10.03 -8.04 -4.98
C ARG A 176 -10.19 -7.28 -3.67
N VAL A 177 -9.54 -6.14 -3.58
CA VAL A 177 -9.78 -5.16 -2.53
C VAL A 177 -11.10 -4.45 -2.85
N THR A 178 -12.02 -4.49 -1.90
CA THR A 178 -13.27 -3.75 -2.00
C THR A 178 -13.11 -2.41 -1.30
N TYR A 179 -13.34 -1.34 -2.04
CA TYR A 179 -13.30 0.02 -1.49
C TYR A 179 -14.68 0.42 -0.98
N ILE A 180 -14.71 1.04 0.19
CA ILE A 180 -15.92 1.61 0.79
C ILE A 180 -15.65 3.03 1.24
N GLU A 181 -16.60 3.93 1.01
CA GLU A 181 -16.57 5.27 1.58
C GLU A 181 -17.74 5.46 2.55
N THR A 182 -17.45 6.08 3.69
CA THR A 182 -18.46 6.40 4.71
C THR A 182 -18.62 7.89 4.88
N SER A 183 -17.69 8.64 4.29
CA SER A 183 -17.72 10.10 4.23
C SER A 183 -16.97 10.64 3.00
N ARG A 184 -17.31 11.84 2.57
CA ARG A 184 -16.60 12.61 1.52
C ARG A 184 -16.12 13.93 2.08
N GLY A 185 -14.92 14.34 1.65
CA GLY A 185 -14.27 15.58 2.04
C GLY A 185 -13.24 15.37 3.15
N CYS A 186 -12.54 16.45 3.49
CA CYS A 186 -11.50 16.48 4.52
C CYS A 186 -11.59 17.80 5.29
N PRO A 187 -11.40 17.83 6.63
CA PRO A 187 -11.42 19.06 7.39
C PRO A 187 -10.08 19.81 7.35
N PHE A 188 -9.03 19.18 6.80
CA PHE A 188 -7.69 19.75 6.72
C PHE A 188 -7.46 20.47 5.39
N SER A 189 -6.47 21.37 5.37
CA SER A 189 -6.15 22.26 4.24
C SER A 189 -4.75 22.03 3.65
N CYS A 190 -4.25 20.79 3.72
CA CYS A 190 -2.90 20.44 3.23
C CYS A 190 -2.75 20.79 1.75
N GLN A 191 -1.80 21.68 1.42
CA GLN A 191 -1.66 22.29 0.09
C GLN A 191 -1.24 21.32 -1.03
N PHE A 192 -0.70 20.16 -0.70
CA PHE A 192 -0.33 19.12 -1.67
C PHE A 192 -1.45 18.11 -1.96
N CYS A 193 -2.56 18.17 -1.20
CA CYS A 193 -3.61 17.15 -1.23
C CYS A 193 -4.86 17.62 -1.97
N LEU A 194 -5.38 16.82 -2.90
CA LEU A 194 -6.63 17.10 -3.60
C LEU A 194 -7.84 17.17 -2.67
N SER A 195 -7.84 16.39 -1.60
CA SER A 195 -8.96 16.34 -0.65
C SER A 195 -9.14 17.63 0.17
N SER A 196 -8.11 18.49 0.18
CA SER A 196 -8.15 19.78 0.87
C SER A 196 -8.82 20.89 0.06
N ILE A 197 -9.09 20.66 -1.22
CA ILE A 197 -9.74 21.64 -2.11
C ILE A 197 -11.20 21.83 -1.68
N GLU A 198 -11.84 20.77 -1.21
CA GLU A 198 -13.20 20.78 -0.70
C GLU A 198 -13.22 20.66 0.82
N VAL A 199 -13.31 21.79 1.50
CA VAL A 199 -13.34 21.84 2.97
C VAL A 199 -14.66 21.30 3.52
N GLY A 200 -14.57 20.49 4.58
CA GLY A 200 -15.70 19.92 5.29
C GLY A 200 -15.88 18.43 5.04
N VAL A 201 -16.67 17.77 5.89
CA VAL A 201 -16.93 16.33 5.81
C VAL A 201 -18.42 16.10 5.78
N ARG A 202 -18.89 15.31 4.82
CA ARG A 202 -20.28 14.84 4.67
C ARG A 202 -20.30 13.34 4.89
N TYR A 203 -21.26 12.81 5.66
CA TYR A 203 -21.38 11.40 5.98
C TYR A 203 -22.52 10.74 5.20
N PHE A 204 -22.30 9.49 4.82
CA PHE A 204 -23.35 8.59 4.36
C PHE A 204 -24.28 8.17 5.50
N ASP A 205 -25.38 7.53 5.15
CA ASP A 205 -26.25 6.89 6.13
C ASP A 205 -25.54 5.70 6.77
N ARG A 206 -25.46 5.67 8.11
CA ARG A 206 -24.69 4.68 8.87
C ARG A 206 -25.22 3.27 8.73
N GLU A 207 -26.55 3.12 8.73
CA GLU A 207 -27.16 1.79 8.65
C GLU A 207 -27.02 1.22 7.23
N LYS A 208 -27.13 2.05 6.20
CA LYS A 208 -26.81 1.63 4.82
C LYS A 208 -25.36 1.13 4.69
N ILE A 209 -24.39 1.84 5.29
CA ILE A 209 -22.98 1.44 5.28
C ILE A 209 -22.78 0.11 6.00
N LYS A 210 -23.35 -0.07 7.19
CA LYS A 210 -23.26 -1.34 7.93
C LYS A 210 -23.87 -2.50 7.14
N ASP A 211 -24.98 -2.25 6.46
CA ASP A 211 -25.68 -3.23 5.63
C ASP A 211 -24.85 -3.63 4.39
N ASP A 212 -24.17 -2.65 3.78
CA ASP A 212 -23.24 -2.91 2.69
C ASP A 212 -22.02 -3.72 3.14
N ILE A 213 -21.47 -3.43 4.32
CA ILE A 213 -20.34 -4.19 4.88
C ILE A 213 -20.77 -5.64 5.17
N ARG A 214 -21.96 -5.85 5.78
CA ARG A 214 -22.52 -7.20 5.99
C ARG A 214 -22.66 -7.96 4.68
N TYR A 215 -23.22 -7.31 3.66
CA TYR A 215 -23.36 -7.89 2.32
C TYR A 215 -22.01 -8.28 1.73
N LEU A 216 -21.03 -7.39 1.75
CA LEU A 216 -19.70 -7.64 1.21
C LEU A 216 -19.01 -8.81 1.90
N MET A 217 -19.05 -8.87 3.23
CA MET A 217 -18.50 -10.00 4.00
C MET A 217 -19.22 -11.31 3.68
N ALA A 218 -20.55 -11.30 3.64
CA ALA A 218 -21.37 -12.49 3.34
C ALA A 218 -21.11 -13.03 1.92
N ASN A 219 -20.70 -12.16 0.99
CA ASN A 219 -20.33 -12.54 -0.38
C ASN A 219 -18.81 -12.74 -0.58
N GLY A 220 -18.05 -12.85 0.52
CA GLY A 220 -16.68 -13.32 0.51
C GLY A 220 -15.61 -12.24 0.34
N ALA A 221 -15.94 -10.95 0.51
CA ALA A 221 -14.94 -9.91 0.55
C ALA A 221 -13.97 -10.14 1.73
N LYS A 222 -12.66 -10.17 1.45
CA LYS A 222 -11.62 -10.42 2.45
C LYS A 222 -10.93 -9.14 2.90
N THR A 223 -10.71 -8.22 1.99
CA THR A 223 -10.09 -6.93 2.30
C THR A 223 -11.07 -5.82 1.92
N ILE A 224 -11.49 -5.06 2.93
CA ILE A 224 -12.37 -3.90 2.78
C ILE A 224 -11.57 -2.67 3.20
N LYS A 225 -11.29 -1.78 2.23
CA LYS A 225 -10.53 -0.54 2.46
C LYS A 225 -11.47 0.66 2.50
N PHE A 226 -11.47 1.36 3.62
CA PHE A 226 -12.16 2.64 3.77
C PHE A 226 -11.35 3.72 3.06
N VAL A 227 -12.00 4.46 2.16
CA VAL A 227 -11.37 5.55 1.40
C VAL A 227 -11.67 6.94 1.97
N ASP A 228 -12.24 6.97 3.15
CA ASP A 228 -12.42 8.20 3.94
C ASP A 228 -11.07 8.85 4.21
N ARG A 229 -10.91 10.13 3.87
CA ARG A 229 -9.61 10.83 3.97
C ARG A 229 -9.10 11.03 5.39
N THR A 230 -9.97 10.88 6.37
CA THR A 230 -9.66 10.86 7.80
C THR A 230 -10.82 10.16 8.50
N PHE A 231 -10.75 8.86 8.61
CA PHE A 231 -11.84 8.06 9.17
C PHE A 231 -12.19 8.47 10.61
N ASN A 232 -11.19 8.82 11.41
CA ASN A 232 -11.33 9.12 12.84
C ASN A 232 -11.61 10.59 13.18
N ILE A 233 -12.07 11.40 12.21
CA ILE A 233 -12.39 12.82 12.48
C ILE A 233 -13.55 12.97 13.48
N SER A 234 -14.59 12.15 13.35
CA SER A 234 -15.64 12.04 14.36
C SER A 234 -15.37 10.86 15.27
N ARG A 235 -14.97 11.15 16.52
CA ARG A 235 -14.69 10.12 17.53
C ARG A 235 -15.87 9.17 17.75
N SER A 236 -17.09 9.71 17.91
CA SER A 236 -18.28 8.88 18.16
C SER A 236 -18.59 7.96 17.00
N TYR A 237 -18.41 8.46 15.77
CA TYR A 237 -18.59 7.68 14.56
C TYR A 237 -17.54 6.56 14.45
N ALA A 238 -16.28 6.88 14.62
CA ALA A 238 -15.20 5.91 14.54
C ALA A 238 -15.35 4.79 15.59
N MET A 239 -15.68 5.14 16.84
CA MET A 239 -15.93 4.18 17.91
C MET A 239 -17.11 3.25 17.61
N GLU A 240 -18.21 3.79 17.08
CA GLU A 240 -19.38 3.02 16.68
C GLU A 240 -19.03 2.01 15.57
N MET A 241 -18.29 2.46 14.56
CA MET A 241 -17.87 1.61 13.44
C MET A 241 -16.86 0.55 13.88
N PHE A 242 -15.85 0.90 14.68
CA PHE A 242 -14.90 -0.09 15.18
C PHE A 242 -15.60 -1.18 16.00
N ARG A 243 -16.53 -0.82 16.89
CA ARG A 243 -17.32 -1.79 17.65
C ARG A 243 -18.15 -2.69 16.74
N PHE A 244 -18.88 -2.11 15.79
CA PHE A 244 -19.65 -2.85 14.80
C PHE A 244 -18.78 -3.88 14.05
N LEU A 245 -17.59 -3.47 13.60
CA LEU A 245 -16.68 -4.33 12.85
C LEU A 245 -16.06 -5.42 13.74
N ILE A 246 -15.78 -5.13 15.01
CA ILE A 246 -15.32 -6.14 15.99
C ILE A 246 -16.42 -7.16 16.24
N ASP A 247 -17.66 -6.72 16.44
CA ASP A 247 -18.78 -7.59 16.82
C ASP A 247 -19.26 -8.47 15.64
N GLU A 248 -19.20 -7.97 14.40
CA GLU A 248 -19.84 -8.61 13.25
C GLU A 248 -18.87 -9.10 12.15
N HIS A 249 -17.53 -8.98 12.32
CA HIS A 249 -16.59 -9.45 11.31
C HIS A 249 -16.69 -10.95 11.05
N LEU A 250 -16.41 -11.36 9.83
CA LEU A 250 -16.25 -12.76 9.47
C LEU A 250 -14.77 -13.16 9.47
N PRO A 251 -14.44 -14.43 9.83
CA PRO A 251 -13.06 -14.90 9.85
C PRO A 251 -12.33 -14.66 8.52
N GLY A 252 -11.14 -14.08 8.61
CA GLY A 252 -10.30 -13.76 7.45
C GLY A 252 -10.64 -12.45 6.73
N THR A 253 -11.54 -11.63 7.29
CA THR A 253 -11.78 -10.27 6.81
C THR A 253 -10.80 -9.30 7.47
N VAL A 254 -10.24 -8.38 6.70
CA VAL A 254 -9.36 -7.30 7.13
C VAL A 254 -9.95 -5.96 6.71
N PHE A 255 -9.95 -5.00 7.62
CA PHE A 255 -10.41 -3.63 7.36
C PHE A 255 -9.23 -2.67 7.42
N GLN A 256 -9.09 -1.84 6.38
CA GLN A 256 -8.02 -0.85 6.27
C GLN A 256 -8.60 0.56 6.34
N PHE A 257 -7.94 1.45 7.10
CA PHE A 257 -8.40 2.82 7.34
C PHE A 257 -7.28 3.83 7.14
N GLU A 258 -7.60 4.96 6.50
CA GLU A 258 -6.76 6.16 6.56
C GLU A 258 -7.12 6.95 7.83
N ILE A 259 -6.18 7.07 8.76
CA ILE A 259 -6.39 7.77 10.03
C ILE A 259 -5.42 8.93 10.23
N THR A 260 -5.85 9.91 10.99
CA THR A 260 -4.98 10.98 11.52
C THR A 260 -4.63 10.63 12.97
N ALA A 261 -3.39 10.21 13.19
CA ALA A 261 -3.00 9.59 14.46
C ALA A 261 -2.92 10.58 15.63
N ASP A 262 -2.55 11.83 15.39
CA ASP A 262 -2.38 12.84 16.46
C ASP A 262 -3.71 13.34 17.05
N ILE A 263 -4.85 13.09 16.39
CA ILE A 263 -6.19 13.38 16.96
C ILE A 263 -6.81 12.16 17.65
N MET A 264 -6.21 10.97 17.53
CA MET A 264 -6.72 9.76 18.16
C MET A 264 -6.52 9.83 19.70
N ARG A 265 -7.60 9.55 20.42
CA ARG A 265 -7.60 9.59 21.88
C ARG A 265 -7.06 8.29 22.48
N PRO A 266 -6.31 8.36 23.61
CA PRO A 266 -5.79 7.16 24.28
C PRO A 266 -6.87 6.12 24.62
N GLU A 267 -8.08 6.57 24.95
CA GLU A 267 -9.21 5.67 25.30
C GLU A 267 -9.68 4.85 24.08
N VAL A 268 -9.59 5.42 22.86
CA VAL A 268 -9.90 4.70 21.63
C VAL A 268 -8.86 3.62 21.37
N ILE A 269 -7.58 3.97 21.60
CA ILE A 269 -6.46 3.03 21.41
C ILE A 269 -6.55 1.89 22.42
N ALA A 270 -6.83 2.21 23.70
CA ALA A 270 -7.01 1.20 24.74
C ALA A 270 -8.15 0.23 24.39
N PHE A 271 -9.29 0.75 23.94
CA PHE A 271 -10.41 -0.06 23.46
C PHE A 271 -10.00 -0.99 22.31
N LEU A 272 -9.28 -0.47 21.31
CA LEU A 272 -8.84 -1.26 20.16
C LEU A 272 -7.82 -2.34 20.58
N ASN A 273 -6.88 -2.00 21.46
CA ASN A 273 -5.89 -2.95 21.96
C ASN A 273 -6.53 -4.06 22.81
N GLU A 274 -7.61 -3.78 23.51
CA GLU A 274 -8.33 -4.75 24.33
C GLU A 274 -9.26 -5.63 23.48
N GLU A 275 -10.13 -5.03 22.68
CA GLU A 275 -11.26 -5.70 22.05
C GLU A 275 -10.98 -6.21 20.62
N ALA A 276 -10.08 -5.54 19.85
CA ALA A 276 -9.88 -5.93 18.46
C ALA A 276 -9.17 -7.30 18.35
N PRO A 277 -9.66 -8.20 17.50
CA PRO A 277 -8.91 -9.38 17.08
C PRO A 277 -7.62 -8.98 16.37
N ALA A 278 -6.55 -9.74 16.60
CA ALA A 278 -5.27 -9.50 15.91
C ALA A 278 -5.43 -9.63 14.39
N GLY A 279 -4.90 -8.66 13.64
CA GLY A 279 -4.95 -8.61 12.17
C GLY A 279 -6.31 -8.22 11.58
N LEU A 280 -7.32 -7.87 12.40
CA LEU A 280 -8.60 -7.40 11.88
C LEU A 280 -8.49 -6.00 11.27
N PHE A 281 -7.68 -5.13 11.86
CA PHE A 281 -7.51 -3.75 11.43
C PHE A 281 -6.10 -3.47 10.92
N ARG A 282 -6.03 -2.60 9.93
CA ARG A 282 -4.81 -2.00 9.44
C ARG A 282 -5.00 -0.49 9.32
N PHE A 283 -4.04 0.28 9.85
CA PHE A 283 -4.06 1.73 9.81
C PHE A 283 -3.02 2.27 8.83
N GLU A 284 -3.47 3.14 7.93
CA GLU A 284 -2.63 3.94 7.06
C GLU A 284 -2.54 5.35 7.67
N ILE A 285 -1.34 5.78 7.98
CA ILE A 285 -1.07 7.01 8.75
C ILE A 285 -0.11 7.89 7.96
N GLY A 286 -0.64 8.97 7.39
CA GLY A 286 0.21 9.95 6.75
C GLY A 286 0.96 10.78 7.79
N VAL A 287 2.29 10.62 7.87
CA VAL A 287 3.18 11.50 8.64
C VAL A 287 3.68 12.62 7.74
N GLN A 288 4.11 12.28 6.54
CA GLN A 288 4.63 13.13 5.48
C GLN A 288 5.99 13.74 5.82
N SER A 289 6.10 14.54 6.87
CA SER A 289 7.32 15.13 7.41
C SER A 289 7.22 15.34 8.91
N THR A 290 8.36 15.28 9.61
CA THR A 290 8.51 15.68 11.03
C THR A 290 9.06 17.10 11.18
N ASN A 291 9.31 17.80 10.07
CA ASN A 291 9.75 19.18 10.05
C ASN A 291 8.55 20.13 10.22
N ASP A 292 8.45 20.78 11.37
CA ASP A 292 7.34 21.68 11.68
C ASP A 292 7.23 22.85 10.69
N TYR A 293 8.36 23.41 10.24
CA TYR A 293 8.37 24.51 9.28
C TYR A 293 7.84 24.06 7.91
N THR A 294 8.27 22.91 7.43
CA THR A 294 7.72 22.28 6.22
C THR A 294 6.21 22.05 6.33
N ASN A 295 5.76 21.52 7.47
CA ASN A 295 4.35 21.30 7.73
C ASN A 295 3.53 22.61 7.73
N GLU A 296 4.08 23.67 8.30
CA GLU A 296 3.46 25.01 8.29
C GLU A 296 3.30 25.55 6.86
N LEU A 297 4.34 25.46 6.04
CA LEU A 297 4.34 25.93 4.64
C LEU A 297 3.28 25.23 3.78
N VAL A 298 3.03 23.96 4.02
CA VAL A 298 1.98 23.19 3.32
C VAL A 298 0.65 23.18 4.05
N MET A 299 0.47 24.03 5.06
CA MET A 299 -0.76 24.16 5.88
C MET A 299 -1.20 22.84 6.53
N ARG A 300 -0.26 21.94 6.82
CA ARG A 300 -0.51 20.69 7.52
C ARG A 300 -0.43 20.89 9.03
N LYS A 301 -1.56 20.80 9.69
CA LYS A 301 -1.63 20.82 11.15
C LYS A 301 -1.36 19.43 11.69
N GLN A 302 -0.19 19.22 12.26
CA GLN A 302 0.24 17.94 12.84
C GLN A 302 0.94 18.18 14.18
N ASN A 303 0.68 17.33 15.16
CA ASN A 303 1.45 17.25 16.39
C ASN A 303 2.21 15.92 16.42
N PHE A 304 3.51 15.97 16.11
CA PHE A 304 4.32 14.76 15.97
C PHE A 304 4.44 13.97 17.29
N ASP A 305 4.51 14.61 18.45
CA ASP A 305 4.59 13.91 19.74
C ASP A 305 3.31 13.09 20.02
N LYS A 306 2.13 13.66 19.70
CA LYS A 306 0.86 12.94 19.82
C LYS A 306 0.76 11.81 18.82
N LEU A 307 1.20 12.02 17.59
CA LEU A 307 1.26 10.99 16.55
C LEU A 307 2.15 9.84 17.02
N LYS A 308 3.38 10.14 17.43
CA LYS A 308 4.34 9.15 17.94
C LYS A 308 3.76 8.34 19.11
N ARG A 309 3.14 9.03 20.07
CA ARG A 309 2.45 8.35 21.18
C ARG A 309 1.38 7.37 20.68
N THR A 310 0.52 7.80 19.76
CA THR A 310 -0.55 6.97 19.21
C THR A 310 0.03 5.72 18.51
N VAL A 311 0.99 5.91 17.61
CA VAL A 311 1.65 4.81 16.90
C VAL A 311 2.30 3.83 17.88
N THR A 312 3.02 4.34 18.89
CA THR A 312 3.65 3.48 19.92
C THR A 312 2.61 2.69 20.71
N MET A 313 1.54 3.33 21.20
CA MET A 313 0.49 2.65 21.96
C MET A 313 -0.24 1.57 21.13
N VAL A 314 -0.50 1.82 19.85
CA VAL A 314 -1.11 0.83 18.94
C VAL A 314 -0.15 -0.34 18.76
N LYS A 315 1.15 -0.08 18.55
CA LYS A 315 2.17 -1.12 18.39
C LYS A 315 2.33 -1.98 19.64
N GLU A 316 2.32 -1.39 20.83
CA GLU A 316 2.36 -2.12 22.10
C GLU A 316 1.19 -3.09 22.27
N GLY A 317 0.03 -2.78 21.68
CA GLY A 317 -1.12 -3.69 21.64
C GLY A 317 -0.90 -4.91 20.75
N GLY A 318 -0.04 -4.84 19.76
CA GLY A 318 0.36 -5.96 18.90
C GLY A 318 -0.75 -6.59 18.07
N LYS A 319 -1.85 -5.87 17.80
CA LYS A 319 -3.04 -6.40 17.12
C LYS A 319 -3.33 -5.72 15.78
N ILE A 320 -2.80 -4.51 15.56
CA ILE A 320 -3.13 -3.65 14.42
C ILE A 320 -1.86 -3.30 13.67
N ASP A 321 -1.82 -3.65 12.40
CA ASP A 321 -0.71 -3.30 11.51
C ASP A 321 -0.76 -1.80 11.18
N GLN A 322 0.39 -1.15 11.19
CA GLN A 322 0.51 0.28 10.91
C GLN A 322 1.41 0.52 9.71
N HIS A 323 0.85 1.21 8.72
CA HIS A 323 1.53 1.68 7.54
C HIS A 323 1.72 3.20 7.68
N LEU A 324 2.96 3.66 7.73
CA LEU A 324 3.29 5.08 7.83
C LEU A 324 3.81 5.61 6.50
N ASP A 325 3.37 6.84 6.12
CA ASP A 325 3.75 7.46 4.85
C ASP A 325 4.61 8.70 5.06
N LEU A 326 5.66 8.83 4.25
CA LEU A 326 6.49 10.02 4.11
C LEU A 326 6.41 10.56 2.69
N ILE A 327 6.59 11.88 2.52
CA ILE A 327 6.68 12.53 1.22
C ILE A 327 8.02 13.25 1.10
N ALA A 328 8.90 12.77 0.23
CA ALA A 328 10.13 13.47 -0.13
C ALA A 328 9.83 14.63 -1.09
N GLY A 329 10.49 15.78 -0.85
CA GLY A 329 10.41 16.94 -1.69
C GLY A 329 9.35 17.96 -1.30
N LEU A 330 8.85 17.93 -0.08
CA LEU A 330 8.04 19.03 0.46
C LEU A 330 8.89 20.32 0.57
N PRO A 331 8.25 21.52 0.60
CA PRO A 331 8.97 22.78 0.67
C PRO A 331 9.90 22.86 1.90
N GLU A 332 11.08 23.41 1.69
CA GLU A 332 12.09 23.66 2.76
C GLU A 332 12.53 22.41 3.54
N GLU A 333 12.28 21.21 2.99
CA GLU A 333 12.79 19.95 3.52
C GLU A 333 13.93 19.45 2.64
N ASP A 334 15.17 19.84 2.99
CA ASP A 334 16.38 19.40 2.31
C ASP A 334 16.69 17.91 2.63
N TYR A 335 17.73 17.38 1.99
CA TYR A 335 18.14 15.99 2.18
C TYR A 335 18.44 15.63 3.65
N GLN A 336 19.05 16.53 4.44
CA GLN A 336 19.35 16.26 5.84
C GLN A 336 18.10 16.30 6.73
N SER A 337 17.20 17.23 6.46
CA SER A 337 15.89 17.30 7.10
C SER A 337 15.06 16.04 6.79
N PHE A 338 15.03 15.60 5.54
CA PHE A 338 14.35 14.36 5.16
C PHE A 338 14.97 13.12 5.82
N LYS A 339 16.31 13.03 5.88
CA LYS A 339 17.01 11.99 6.64
C LYS A 339 16.56 11.95 8.09
N LYS A 340 16.43 13.13 8.73
CA LYS A 340 15.92 13.21 10.11
C LYS A 340 14.47 12.72 10.19
N THR A 341 13.59 13.20 9.32
CA THR A 341 12.18 12.75 9.21
C THR A 341 12.10 11.23 9.10
N PHE A 342 12.87 10.62 8.20
CA PHE A 342 12.94 9.18 8.04
C PHE A 342 13.32 8.47 9.35
N ASN A 343 14.41 8.91 10.00
CA ASN A 343 14.88 8.29 11.23
C ASN A 343 13.89 8.44 12.39
N ASP A 344 13.25 9.60 12.53
CA ASP A 344 12.23 9.87 13.55
C ASP A 344 11.05 8.90 13.39
N VAL A 345 10.61 8.64 12.15
CA VAL A 345 9.47 7.78 11.86
C VAL A 345 9.86 6.30 11.92
N PHE A 346 11.02 5.93 11.38
CA PHE A 346 11.52 4.56 11.47
C PHE A 346 11.76 4.11 12.93
N ALA A 347 12.08 5.04 13.83
CA ALA A 347 12.22 4.76 15.26
C ALA A 347 10.93 4.21 15.90
N MET A 348 9.77 4.46 15.32
CA MET A 348 8.49 3.89 15.76
C MET A 348 8.28 2.45 15.29
N ARG A 349 9.16 1.93 14.42
CA ARG A 349 9.11 0.56 13.86
C ARG A 349 7.74 0.20 13.28
N PRO A 350 7.21 0.98 12.32
CA PRO A 350 5.97 0.61 11.65
C PRO A 350 6.13 -0.75 10.93
N GLU A 351 5.03 -1.45 10.75
CA GLU A 351 5.01 -2.67 9.95
C GLU A 351 5.40 -2.36 8.49
N GLU A 352 4.92 -1.24 7.96
CA GLU A 352 5.35 -0.72 6.65
C GLU A 352 5.68 0.76 6.75
N LEU A 353 6.76 1.18 6.10
CA LEU A 353 7.13 2.59 5.91
C LEU A 353 7.21 2.88 4.42
N GLN A 354 6.26 3.67 3.93
CA GLN A 354 6.23 4.08 2.53
C GLN A 354 6.93 5.41 2.32
N LEU A 355 7.88 5.43 1.42
CA LEU A 355 8.48 6.66 0.91
C LEU A 355 7.78 7.07 -0.39
N GLY A 356 7.00 8.14 -0.31
CA GLY A 356 6.41 8.78 -1.48
C GLY A 356 7.26 9.95 -1.96
N PHE A 357 7.09 10.31 -3.23
CA PHE A 357 7.68 11.52 -3.81
C PHE A 357 6.55 12.50 -4.12
N LEU A 358 6.77 13.76 -3.79
CA LEU A 358 5.77 14.80 -4.02
C LEU A 358 5.34 14.81 -5.49
N LYS A 359 4.04 14.86 -5.70
CA LYS A 359 3.42 14.99 -7.02
C LYS A 359 2.67 16.31 -7.08
N MET A 360 2.94 17.10 -8.09
CA MET A 360 2.31 18.40 -8.29
C MET A 360 0.94 18.23 -8.94
N LEU A 361 -0.01 17.70 -8.13
CA LEU A 361 -1.35 17.35 -8.58
C LEU A 361 -2.13 18.58 -9.06
N ARG A 362 -2.89 18.43 -10.15
CA ARG A 362 -3.74 19.49 -10.71
C ARG A 362 -4.75 19.96 -9.68
N GLY A 363 -4.98 21.27 -9.59
CA GLY A 363 -5.91 21.90 -8.65
C GLY A 363 -5.37 22.10 -7.23
N THR A 364 -4.22 21.55 -6.86
CA THR A 364 -3.67 21.73 -5.51
C THR A 364 -3.02 23.10 -5.31
N GLY A 365 -3.12 23.62 -4.08
CA GLY A 365 -2.53 24.92 -3.75
C GLY A 365 -1.01 24.94 -3.91
N LEU A 366 -0.31 23.82 -3.62
CA LEU A 366 1.14 23.75 -3.79
C LEU A 366 1.55 23.82 -5.26
N ARG A 367 0.78 23.22 -6.19
CA ARG A 367 1.04 23.36 -7.63
C ARG A 367 0.93 24.81 -8.10
N LEU A 368 -0.05 25.56 -7.59
CA LEU A 368 -0.20 26.97 -7.91
C LEU A 368 0.97 27.81 -7.39
N ARG A 369 1.56 27.39 -6.29
CA ARG A 369 2.69 28.02 -5.62
C ARG A 369 4.05 27.41 -6.02
N ALA A 370 4.08 26.55 -7.03
CA ALA A 370 5.33 25.89 -7.47
C ALA A 370 6.48 26.86 -7.76
N PRO A 371 6.27 28.05 -8.39
CA PRO A 371 7.31 29.02 -8.60
C PRO A 371 7.92 29.62 -7.32
N GLU A 372 7.17 29.65 -6.20
CA GLU A 372 7.67 30.20 -4.93
C GLU A 372 8.80 29.35 -4.31
N HIS A 373 8.88 28.07 -4.69
CA HIS A 373 9.86 27.10 -4.19
C HIS A 373 10.74 26.51 -5.31
N ASP A 374 10.74 27.13 -6.49
CA ASP A 374 11.52 26.68 -7.68
C ASP A 374 11.29 25.21 -8.03
N TYR A 375 10.04 24.72 -7.93
CA TYR A 375 9.73 23.34 -8.26
C TYR A 375 9.94 23.02 -9.73
N ILE A 376 10.73 21.99 -9.98
CA ILE A 376 10.86 21.32 -11.27
C ILE A 376 10.18 19.96 -11.15
N TYR A 377 9.24 19.66 -12.05
CA TYR A 377 8.46 18.42 -12.03
C TYR A 377 8.09 17.96 -13.44
N MET A 378 7.63 16.73 -13.58
CA MET A 378 7.23 16.16 -14.86
C MET A 378 6.03 16.90 -15.45
N ASP A 379 6.08 17.24 -16.74
CA ASP A 379 4.98 17.92 -17.46
C ASP A 379 3.74 17.04 -17.65
N HIS A 380 3.91 15.73 -17.54
CA HIS A 380 2.85 14.73 -17.69
C HIS A 380 2.66 13.94 -16.39
N SER A 381 1.55 13.25 -16.28
CA SER A 381 1.27 12.32 -15.18
C SER A 381 2.44 11.33 -14.98
N PRO A 382 2.92 11.10 -13.74
CA PRO A 382 2.29 11.45 -12.47
C PRO A 382 2.70 12.82 -11.88
N TYR A 383 3.29 13.73 -12.62
CA TYR A 383 3.72 15.08 -12.17
C TYR A 383 4.68 15.05 -10.99
N GLU A 384 5.50 14.01 -10.92
CA GLU A 384 6.46 13.83 -9.84
C GLU A 384 7.54 14.89 -9.91
N ILE A 385 7.98 15.39 -8.76
CA ILE A 385 9.05 16.38 -8.68
C ILE A 385 10.38 15.81 -9.16
N LEU A 386 11.17 16.67 -9.78
CA LEU A 386 12.55 16.44 -10.17
C LEU A 386 13.52 17.23 -9.28
N GLY A 387 13.01 18.22 -8.54
CA GLY A 387 13.75 19.02 -7.58
C GLY A 387 12.99 20.27 -7.17
N ASN A 388 13.55 21.00 -6.22
CA ASN A 388 13.12 22.33 -5.78
C ASN A 388 14.32 23.15 -5.29
N ASN A 389 14.08 24.32 -4.68
CA ASN A 389 15.12 25.23 -4.19
C ASN A 389 16.09 24.63 -3.14
N VAL A 390 15.72 23.54 -2.43
CA VAL A 390 16.52 22.92 -1.36
C VAL A 390 16.87 21.45 -1.60
N LEU A 391 16.26 20.79 -2.58
CA LEU A 391 16.46 19.38 -2.91
C LEU A 391 16.68 19.22 -4.40
N ASP A 392 17.89 18.85 -4.83
CA ASP A 392 18.20 18.64 -6.24
C ASP A 392 17.84 17.25 -6.73
N PHE A 393 17.96 17.01 -8.05
CA PHE A 393 17.61 15.72 -8.63
C PHE A 393 18.52 14.57 -8.17
N ASN A 394 19.78 14.86 -7.81
CA ASN A 394 20.67 13.82 -7.26
C ASN A 394 20.22 13.39 -5.87
N ASP A 395 19.69 14.30 -5.07
CA ASP A 395 19.13 13.97 -3.78
C ASP A 395 17.84 13.15 -3.90
N ILE A 396 16.98 13.48 -4.88
CA ILE A 396 15.82 12.67 -5.24
C ILE A 396 16.24 11.24 -5.61
N ILE A 397 17.29 11.08 -6.44
CA ILE A 397 17.83 9.77 -6.82
C ILE A 397 18.30 8.99 -5.59
N LYS A 398 19.03 9.63 -4.67
CA LYS A 398 19.49 8.99 -3.43
C LYS A 398 18.32 8.50 -2.57
N ILE A 399 17.26 9.31 -2.42
CA ILE A 399 16.07 8.91 -1.67
C ILE A 399 15.33 7.76 -2.37
N LYS A 400 15.28 7.73 -3.72
CA LYS A 400 14.74 6.58 -4.49
C LYS A 400 15.54 5.30 -4.26
N GLN A 401 16.86 5.40 -4.09
CA GLN A 401 17.70 4.27 -3.74
C GLN A 401 17.37 3.71 -2.34
N VAL A 402 17.06 4.61 -1.39
CA VAL A 402 16.57 4.21 -0.05
C VAL A 402 15.22 3.50 -0.17
N GLU A 403 14.27 4.07 -0.90
CA GLU A 403 12.93 3.49 -1.10
C GLU A 403 13.01 2.07 -1.68
N ASP A 404 13.81 1.85 -2.73
CA ASP A 404 13.93 0.56 -3.42
C ASP A 404 14.41 -0.57 -2.49
N VAL A 405 15.37 -0.32 -1.61
CA VAL A 405 15.86 -1.33 -0.65
C VAL A 405 15.01 -1.41 0.61
N LEU A 406 14.39 -0.32 1.06
CA LEU A 406 13.45 -0.33 2.18
C LEU A 406 12.25 -1.25 1.90
N GLU A 407 11.67 -1.15 0.70
CA GLU A 407 10.55 -1.99 0.27
C GLU A 407 10.88 -3.47 0.35
N LYS A 408 12.07 -3.86 -0.13
CA LYS A 408 12.49 -5.27 -0.22
C LYS A 408 12.98 -5.87 1.09
N TYR A 409 13.56 -5.06 1.97
CA TYR A 409 14.28 -5.55 3.13
C TYR A 409 13.58 -5.24 4.46
N TRP A 410 12.70 -4.25 4.50
CA TRP A 410 11.87 -3.94 5.66
C TRP A 410 10.40 -4.26 5.41
N ASN A 411 9.75 -3.63 4.45
CA ASN A 411 8.31 -3.72 4.25
C ASN A 411 7.82 -5.13 3.89
N ASP A 412 8.64 -5.94 3.23
CA ASP A 412 8.33 -7.35 2.90
C ASP A 412 8.53 -8.31 4.10
N HIS A 413 9.00 -7.86 5.26
CA HIS A 413 9.22 -8.66 6.49
C HIS A 413 10.04 -9.94 6.29
N ARG A 414 11.06 -9.88 5.44
CA ARG A 414 11.87 -11.05 5.09
C ARG A 414 13.12 -11.20 5.96
N MET A 415 13.55 -10.09 6.59
CA MET A 415 14.83 -10.03 7.32
C MET A 415 14.74 -9.14 8.56
N ASP A 416 13.64 -9.24 9.30
CA ASP A 416 13.32 -8.30 10.39
C ASP A 416 14.42 -8.25 11.46
N HIS A 417 14.92 -9.41 11.93
CA HIS A 417 15.98 -9.44 12.95
C HIS A 417 17.33 -8.96 12.40
N THR A 418 17.64 -9.33 11.16
CA THR A 418 18.87 -8.89 10.49
C THR A 418 18.87 -7.38 10.29
N VAL A 419 17.81 -6.82 9.74
CA VAL A 419 17.71 -5.36 9.49
C VAL A 419 17.70 -4.61 10.81
N GLU A 420 16.94 -5.07 11.81
CA GLU A 420 16.91 -4.44 13.14
C GLU A 420 18.31 -4.35 13.74
N PHE A 421 19.10 -5.43 13.68
CA PHE A 421 20.47 -5.41 14.16
C PHE A 421 21.36 -4.45 13.36
N LEU A 422 21.24 -4.42 12.04
CA LEU A 422 22.03 -3.54 11.18
C LEU A 422 21.76 -2.07 11.51
N VAL A 423 20.49 -1.67 11.62
CA VAL A 423 20.09 -0.27 11.85
C VAL A 423 20.32 0.22 13.28
N THR A 424 20.44 -0.70 14.25
CA THR A 424 20.64 -0.33 15.66
C THR A 424 22.10 -0.44 16.13
N SER A 425 22.89 -1.33 15.51
CA SER A 425 24.19 -1.72 16.06
C SER A 425 25.35 -1.62 15.08
N VAL A 426 25.09 -1.54 13.78
CA VAL A 426 26.16 -1.58 12.75
C VAL A 426 26.29 -0.25 12.01
N PHE A 427 25.19 0.38 11.68
CA PHE A 427 25.17 1.65 10.95
C PHE A 427 24.81 2.83 11.85
N PRO A 428 25.26 4.07 11.52
CA PRO A 428 25.02 5.24 12.36
C PRO A 428 23.54 5.57 12.56
N SER A 429 22.70 5.27 11.56
CA SER A 429 21.25 5.42 11.62
C SER A 429 20.56 4.47 10.63
N PRO A 430 19.25 4.24 10.78
CA PRO A 430 18.47 3.50 9.80
C PRO A 430 18.59 4.06 8.38
N PHE A 431 18.49 5.38 8.21
CA PHE A 431 18.65 6.00 6.92
C PHE A 431 20.02 5.74 6.30
N ASP A 432 21.11 5.80 7.09
CA ASP A 432 22.46 5.52 6.59
C ASP A 432 22.61 4.09 6.07
N PHE A 433 22.04 3.10 6.77
CA PHE A 433 22.02 1.73 6.28
C PHE A 433 21.33 1.62 4.91
N PHE A 434 20.08 2.10 4.83
CA PHE A 434 19.32 2.01 3.58
C PHE A 434 19.95 2.83 2.46
N GLN A 435 20.53 4.00 2.75
CA GLN A 435 21.18 4.83 1.74
C GLN A 435 22.47 4.19 1.21
N GLU A 436 23.34 3.71 2.08
CA GLU A 436 24.58 3.08 1.65
C GLU A 436 24.32 1.79 0.88
N PHE A 437 23.37 1.00 1.36
CA PHE A 437 22.98 -0.22 0.67
C PHE A 437 22.26 0.06 -0.64
N GLY A 438 21.37 1.04 -0.71
CA GLY A 438 20.68 1.46 -1.92
C GLY A 438 21.64 1.99 -2.99
N SER A 439 22.64 2.77 -2.60
CA SER A 439 23.69 3.25 -3.51
C SER A 439 24.55 2.09 -4.04
N TYR A 440 24.92 1.13 -3.19
CA TYR A 440 25.62 -0.08 -3.60
C TYR A 440 24.75 -0.94 -4.54
N TRP A 441 23.48 -1.10 -4.23
CA TRP A 441 22.45 -1.82 -5.01
C TRP A 441 22.35 -1.27 -6.44
N GLU A 442 22.29 0.05 -6.59
CA GLU A 442 22.26 0.73 -7.89
C GLU A 442 23.58 0.53 -8.66
N THR A 443 24.74 0.65 -7.99
CA THR A 443 26.06 0.44 -8.60
C THR A 443 26.21 -0.97 -9.19
N LYS A 444 25.57 -1.98 -8.58
CA LYS A 444 25.55 -3.36 -9.09
C LYS A 444 24.47 -3.59 -10.16
N GLY A 445 23.64 -2.60 -10.47
CA GLY A 445 22.55 -2.71 -11.44
C GLY A 445 21.39 -3.59 -11.00
N TRP A 446 21.26 -3.86 -9.69
CA TRP A 446 20.25 -4.76 -9.16
C TRP A 446 18.84 -4.15 -9.13
N SER A 447 18.71 -2.83 -9.17
CA SER A 447 17.43 -2.12 -9.29
C SER A 447 16.66 -2.43 -10.59
N ARG A 448 17.36 -2.95 -11.61
CA ARG A 448 16.80 -3.18 -12.95
C ARG A 448 16.43 -4.63 -13.26
N ILE A 449 16.56 -5.52 -12.29
CA ILE A 449 16.31 -6.97 -12.48
C ILE A 449 15.41 -7.51 -11.39
N GLY A 450 14.70 -8.62 -11.69
CA GLY A 450 13.93 -9.34 -10.70
C GLY A 450 14.78 -10.07 -9.68
N HIS A 451 14.20 -10.41 -8.53
CA HIS A 451 14.90 -11.04 -7.41
C HIS A 451 14.13 -12.27 -6.94
N GLN A 452 14.86 -13.38 -6.77
CA GLN A 452 14.41 -14.48 -5.92
C GLN A 452 14.79 -14.16 -4.46
N LEU A 453 14.14 -14.83 -3.51
CA LEU A 453 14.41 -14.60 -2.09
C LEU A 453 15.90 -14.83 -1.75
N GLU A 454 16.50 -15.90 -2.28
CA GLU A 454 17.91 -16.23 -2.07
C GLU A 454 18.86 -15.16 -2.61
N ASP A 455 18.47 -14.47 -3.69
CA ASP A 455 19.29 -13.38 -4.25
C ASP A 455 19.34 -12.18 -3.30
N LEU A 456 18.22 -11.86 -2.63
CA LEU A 456 18.19 -10.76 -1.65
C LEU A 456 19.19 -11.03 -0.52
N TYR A 457 19.20 -12.25 0.05
CA TYR A 457 20.15 -12.61 1.10
C TYR A 457 21.60 -12.58 0.62
N LYS A 458 21.90 -13.12 -0.57
CA LYS A 458 23.26 -13.10 -1.14
C LYS A 458 23.76 -11.68 -1.38
N ARG A 459 22.90 -10.79 -1.84
CA ARG A 459 23.24 -9.38 -2.13
C ARG A 459 23.51 -8.59 -0.87
N LEU A 460 22.69 -8.76 0.17
CA LEU A 460 22.97 -8.17 1.47
C LEU A 460 24.30 -8.69 2.05
N TYR A 461 24.53 -9.99 2.02
CA TYR A 461 25.80 -10.58 2.44
C TYR A 461 26.99 -10.01 1.67
N GLN A 462 26.89 -9.90 0.35
CA GLN A 462 27.94 -9.33 -0.49
C GLN A 462 28.24 -7.88 -0.11
N PHE A 463 27.21 -7.05 0.07
CA PHE A 463 27.36 -5.67 0.52
C PHE A 463 28.11 -5.58 1.86
N LEU A 464 27.64 -6.32 2.86
CA LEU A 464 28.24 -6.31 4.20
C LEU A 464 29.68 -6.79 4.19
N LYS A 465 29.98 -7.82 3.40
CA LYS A 465 31.33 -8.35 3.23
C LYS A 465 32.27 -7.37 2.53
N GLU A 466 31.83 -6.75 1.42
CA GLU A 466 32.64 -5.76 0.69
C GLU A 466 32.85 -4.48 1.51
N LYS A 467 31.87 -4.09 2.32
CA LYS A 467 31.99 -2.97 3.28
C LYS A 467 32.93 -3.29 4.44
N GLY A 468 33.17 -4.56 4.76
CA GLY A 468 34.02 -4.98 5.87
C GLY A 468 33.41 -4.70 7.23
N VAL A 469 32.10 -4.96 7.39
CA VAL A 469 31.41 -4.74 8.68
C VAL A 469 31.94 -5.68 9.75
N ASP A 470 32.02 -5.18 10.99
CA ASP A 470 32.33 -5.99 12.15
C ASP A 470 31.22 -7.04 12.41
N HIS A 471 31.56 -8.16 13.05
CA HIS A 471 30.61 -9.20 13.44
C HIS A 471 29.87 -9.86 12.26
N LEU A 472 30.47 -9.93 11.07
CA LEU A 472 29.83 -10.49 9.88
C LEU A 472 29.31 -11.92 10.08
N GLU A 473 30.05 -12.78 10.83
CA GLU A 473 29.61 -14.16 11.10
C GLU A 473 28.34 -14.23 11.95
N GLN A 474 28.21 -13.33 12.91
CA GLN A 474 27.00 -13.19 13.73
C GLN A 474 25.82 -12.71 12.89
N ILE A 475 26.04 -11.71 12.02
CA ILE A 475 25.02 -11.21 11.09
C ILE A 475 24.60 -12.32 10.12
N VAL A 476 25.52 -13.12 9.61
CA VAL A 476 25.20 -14.28 8.75
C VAL A 476 24.33 -15.29 9.50
N SER A 477 24.57 -15.51 10.80
CA SER A 477 23.72 -16.38 11.63
C SER A 477 22.30 -15.84 11.76
N LEU A 478 22.11 -14.51 11.90
CA LEU A 478 20.80 -13.86 11.85
C LEU A 478 20.14 -14.01 10.48
N MET A 479 20.88 -13.78 9.42
CA MET A 479 20.39 -13.95 8.05
C MET A 479 19.93 -15.40 7.79
N LYS A 480 20.65 -16.40 8.30
CA LYS A 480 20.23 -17.81 8.22
C LYS A 480 18.90 -18.02 8.97
N TYR A 481 18.79 -17.46 10.18
CA TYR A 481 17.58 -17.57 10.99
C TYR A 481 16.37 -16.95 10.27
N ASP A 482 16.47 -15.68 9.83
CA ASP A 482 15.38 -14.99 9.13
C ASP A 482 14.97 -15.74 7.85
N TYR A 483 15.94 -16.21 7.06
CA TYR A 483 15.67 -17.00 5.86
C TYR A 483 14.89 -18.27 6.20
N LEU A 484 15.34 -19.04 7.19
CA LEU A 484 14.68 -20.27 7.58
C LEU A 484 13.29 -20.03 8.19
N ALA A 485 13.13 -18.93 8.95
CA ALA A 485 11.85 -18.52 9.54
C ALA A 485 10.80 -18.15 8.48
N SER A 486 11.23 -17.65 7.32
CA SER A 486 10.34 -17.33 6.20
C SER A 486 9.91 -18.55 5.36
N MET A 487 10.55 -19.74 5.60
CA MET A 487 10.30 -20.94 4.81
C MET A 487 9.20 -21.82 5.40
N LYS A 488 8.19 -22.16 4.62
CA LYS A 488 7.18 -23.16 4.99
C LYS A 488 7.71 -24.60 4.87
N TYR A 489 8.64 -24.83 3.95
CA TYR A 489 9.21 -26.15 3.66
C TYR A 489 10.73 -26.10 3.72
N LYS A 490 11.35 -27.24 4.03
CA LYS A 490 12.82 -27.38 4.02
C LYS A 490 13.38 -26.95 2.65
N PRO A 491 14.26 -25.92 2.61
CA PRO A 491 14.87 -25.46 1.37
C PRO A 491 15.75 -26.56 0.77
N ARG A 492 15.68 -26.76 -0.54
CA ARG A 492 16.51 -27.72 -1.25
C ARG A 492 17.96 -27.25 -1.36
N LYS A 493 18.16 -25.97 -1.54
CA LYS A 493 19.46 -25.32 -1.65
C LYS A 493 19.36 -23.94 -0.99
N PRO A 494 19.89 -23.80 0.26
CA PRO A 494 19.91 -22.49 0.91
C PRO A 494 20.87 -21.54 0.18
N TRP A 495 20.78 -20.24 0.48
CA TRP A 495 21.60 -19.21 -0.15
C TRP A 495 23.08 -19.24 0.28
N TRP A 496 23.41 -19.96 1.36
CA TRP A 496 24.78 -20.17 1.85
C TRP A 496 25.25 -21.59 1.58
N GLU A 497 26.57 -21.83 1.71
CA GLU A 497 27.15 -23.15 1.70
C GLU A 497 27.04 -23.79 3.08
N LEU A 498 26.61 -25.05 3.13
CA LEU A 498 26.51 -25.82 4.38
C LEU A 498 27.89 -25.98 5.01
N THR A 499 28.08 -25.48 6.22
CA THR A 499 29.39 -25.41 6.90
C THR A 499 29.87 -26.76 7.42
N SER A 500 28.94 -27.63 7.89
CA SER A 500 29.27 -28.94 8.41
C SER A 500 29.36 -30.00 7.30
N ASP A 501 30.36 -30.88 7.37
CA ASP A 501 30.46 -31.98 6.45
C ASP A 501 29.34 -33.02 6.68
N LYS A 502 29.14 -33.92 5.71
CA LYS A 502 28.07 -34.92 5.76
C LYS A 502 28.26 -35.92 6.94
N LYS A 503 29.50 -36.17 7.35
CA LYS A 503 29.80 -37.08 8.44
C LYS A 503 29.45 -36.45 9.79
N GLN A 504 29.88 -35.23 10.03
CA GLN A 504 29.53 -34.46 11.24
C GLN A 504 28.02 -34.32 11.42
N ARG A 505 27.30 -33.96 10.36
CA ARG A 505 25.84 -33.91 10.41
C ARG A 505 25.20 -35.25 10.76
N SER A 506 25.71 -36.36 10.19
CA SER A 506 25.17 -37.68 10.50
C SER A 506 25.45 -38.10 11.94
N GLU A 507 26.58 -37.68 12.52
CA GLU A 507 26.88 -37.90 13.93
C GLU A 507 25.94 -37.13 14.85
N LEU A 508 25.73 -35.84 14.59
CA LEU A 508 24.77 -34.99 15.34
C LEU A 508 23.35 -35.53 15.26
N TYR A 509 22.88 -35.94 14.08
CA TYR A 509 21.55 -36.57 13.96
C TYR A 509 21.42 -37.85 14.79
N ARG A 510 22.46 -38.69 14.84
CA ARG A 510 22.46 -39.88 15.70
C ARG A 510 22.40 -39.53 17.19
N ASP A 511 23.11 -38.49 17.61
CA ASP A 511 23.09 -38.04 19.01
C ASP A 511 21.70 -37.47 19.39
N ILE A 512 21.06 -36.71 18.50
CA ILE A 512 19.70 -36.21 18.66
C ILE A 512 18.69 -37.38 18.81
N ILE A 513 18.83 -38.43 17.99
CA ILE A 513 17.93 -39.58 18.04
C ILE A 513 18.10 -40.36 19.36
N LYS A 514 19.35 -40.51 19.86
CA LYS A 514 19.64 -41.20 21.10
C LYS A 514 19.18 -40.44 22.34
N ASN A 515 19.24 -39.12 22.30
CA ASN A 515 18.85 -38.25 23.42
C ASN A 515 18.04 -37.04 22.94
N PRO A 516 16.78 -37.24 22.53
CA PRO A 516 15.93 -36.16 22.05
C PRO A 516 15.58 -35.14 23.14
N GLU A 517 15.68 -35.52 24.42
CA GLU A 517 15.40 -34.65 25.57
C GLU A 517 16.38 -33.48 25.66
N ALA A 518 17.59 -33.62 25.10
CA ALA A 518 18.59 -32.56 25.02
C ALA A 518 18.12 -31.33 24.21
N LEU A 519 17.09 -31.48 23.35
CA LEU A 519 16.45 -30.40 22.59
C LEU A 519 15.15 -29.87 23.26
N GLY A 520 14.82 -30.40 24.44
CA GLY A 520 13.67 -29.95 25.24
C GLY A 520 12.34 -30.64 24.92
N HIS A 521 11.35 -30.41 25.79
CA HIS A 521 10.04 -31.07 25.72
C HIS A 521 9.29 -30.81 24.41
N GLN A 522 9.43 -29.63 23.81
CA GLN A 522 8.76 -29.33 22.55
C GLN A 522 9.23 -30.27 21.44
N PHE A 523 10.52 -30.56 21.39
CA PHE A 523 11.09 -31.50 20.40
C PHE A 523 10.65 -32.94 20.67
N THR A 524 10.72 -33.40 21.91
CA THR A 524 10.31 -34.78 22.28
C THR A 524 8.84 -35.06 21.97
N ASN A 525 7.96 -34.06 22.09
CA ASN A 525 6.54 -34.17 21.74
C ASN A 525 6.28 -34.38 20.24
N LEU A 526 7.23 -34.05 19.37
CA LEU A 526 7.09 -34.26 17.93
C LEU A 526 7.20 -35.75 17.54
N LYS A 527 7.74 -36.62 18.41
CA LYS A 527 7.88 -38.10 18.25
C LYS A 527 8.40 -38.49 16.85
N MET A 528 9.41 -37.77 16.35
CA MET A 528 9.98 -38.00 15.04
C MET A 528 10.80 -39.31 15.00
N ASN A 529 10.60 -40.08 13.95
CA ASN A 529 11.53 -41.19 13.63
C ASN A 529 12.74 -40.67 12.84
N GLU A 530 13.75 -41.52 12.69
CA GLU A 530 15.00 -41.16 12.00
C GLU A 530 14.78 -40.68 10.57
N LYS A 531 13.87 -41.31 9.82
CA LYS A 531 13.55 -40.94 8.44
C LYS A 531 12.89 -39.56 8.34
N ASP A 532 11.98 -39.29 9.27
CA ASP A 532 11.29 -37.98 9.33
C ASP A 532 12.25 -36.87 9.75
N LEU A 533 13.17 -37.16 10.68
CA LEU A 533 14.21 -36.23 11.09
C LEU A 533 15.07 -35.79 9.89
N TYR A 534 15.61 -36.73 9.12
CA TYR A 534 16.41 -36.38 7.94
C TYR A 534 15.60 -35.66 6.84
N LYS A 535 14.33 -36.03 6.68
CA LYS A 535 13.49 -35.50 5.62
C LYS A 535 13.01 -34.06 5.90
N HIS A 536 12.63 -33.80 7.13
CA HIS A 536 11.90 -32.57 7.50
C HIS A 536 12.72 -31.60 8.33
N THR A 537 13.99 -31.91 8.67
CA THR A 537 14.81 -30.96 9.41
C THR A 537 16.05 -30.51 8.61
N LEU A 538 16.55 -29.34 8.97
CA LEU A 538 17.81 -28.79 8.53
C LEU A 538 18.66 -28.53 9.77
N LEU A 539 19.96 -28.93 9.70
CA LEU A 539 20.93 -28.69 10.76
C LEU A 539 21.97 -27.68 10.26
N GLU A 540 22.18 -26.61 11.00
CA GLU A 540 23.10 -25.53 10.70
C GLU A 540 23.94 -25.11 11.90
N ASP A 541 25.12 -24.56 11.61
CA ASP A 541 25.96 -23.94 12.61
C ASP A 541 25.64 -22.44 12.68
N ILE A 542 25.48 -21.92 13.89
CA ILE A 542 25.27 -20.52 14.20
C ILE A 542 26.27 -20.06 15.26
N THR A 543 26.58 -18.77 15.23
CA THR A 543 27.59 -18.17 16.15
C THR A 543 26.96 -17.28 17.22
N ILE A 544 25.63 -17.26 17.30
CA ILE A 544 24.87 -16.39 18.21
C ILE A 544 23.97 -17.19 19.15
N ASP A 545 23.68 -16.63 20.32
CA ASP A 545 22.61 -17.10 21.19
C ASP A 545 21.27 -16.58 20.69
N LEU A 546 20.52 -17.43 19.95
CA LEU A 546 19.23 -17.06 19.38
C LEU A 546 18.18 -16.74 20.46
N ASP A 547 18.20 -17.45 21.58
CA ASP A 547 17.24 -17.23 22.66
C ASP A 547 17.42 -15.85 23.31
N LYS A 548 18.67 -15.46 23.56
CA LYS A 548 18.98 -14.12 24.10
C LYS A 548 18.63 -13.02 23.10
N LEU A 549 18.94 -13.25 21.83
CA LEU A 549 18.64 -12.29 20.78
C LEU A 549 17.13 -12.07 20.61
N ILE A 550 16.36 -13.16 20.44
CA ILE A 550 14.91 -13.07 20.20
C ILE A 550 14.17 -12.52 21.42
N LYS A 551 14.57 -12.93 22.65
CA LYS A 551 13.89 -12.52 23.89
C LYS A 551 14.31 -11.14 24.42
N HIS A 552 15.56 -10.76 24.18
CA HIS A 552 16.16 -9.59 24.83
C HIS A 552 16.84 -8.61 23.87
N GLY A 553 16.88 -8.91 22.56
CA GLY A 553 17.56 -8.07 21.56
C GLY A 553 19.08 -8.02 21.73
N VAL A 554 19.67 -8.93 22.51
CA VAL A 554 21.10 -8.94 22.82
C VAL A 554 21.83 -9.95 21.94
N MET A 555 22.73 -9.44 21.09
CA MET A 555 23.64 -10.31 20.32
C MET A 555 24.80 -10.74 21.18
N GLU A 556 24.87 -12.03 21.50
CA GLU A 556 26.00 -12.65 22.21
C GLU A 556 26.65 -13.72 21.32
N ASN A 557 27.97 -13.65 21.24
CA ASN A 557 28.72 -14.69 20.52
C ASN A 557 28.65 -16.00 21.32
N SER A 558 27.95 -17.00 20.79
CA SER A 558 27.72 -18.29 21.41
C SER A 558 27.63 -19.37 20.33
N PRO A 559 28.76 -19.89 19.84
CA PRO A 559 28.76 -20.95 18.83
C PRO A 559 27.88 -22.13 19.25
N SER A 560 26.96 -22.49 18.42
CA SER A 560 25.97 -23.54 18.67
C SER A 560 25.46 -24.15 17.37
N HIS A 561 24.68 -25.21 17.48
CA HIS A 561 23.95 -25.81 16.37
C HIS A 561 22.48 -25.40 16.43
N LEU A 562 21.85 -25.28 15.27
CA LEU A 562 20.45 -25.02 15.11
C LEU A 562 19.78 -26.13 14.32
N LEU A 563 18.88 -26.88 14.95
CA LEU A 563 18.02 -27.81 14.25
C LEU A 563 16.70 -27.09 13.94
N VAL A 564 16.34 -27.06 12.67
CA VAL A 564 15.08 -26.44 12.19
C VAL A 564 14.18 -27.53 11.64
N TYR A 565 12.96 -27.64 12.19
CA TYR A 565 11.95 -28.60 11.75
C TYR A 565 10.84 -27.90 10.96
N PHE A 566 10.60 -28.38 9.75
CA PHE A 566 9.59 -27.88 8.83
C PHE A 566 8.37 -28.81 8.86
N ASP A 567 7.34 -28.40 9.60
CA ASP A 567 6.06 -29.11 9.64
C ASP A 567 5.13 -28.56 8.54
N SER A 568 4.70 -29.44 7.64
CA SER A 568 3.77 -29.08 6.56
C SER A 568 2.42 -28.55 7.05
N LYS A 569 2.05 -28.83 8.31
CA LYS A 569 0.82 -28.39 8.96
C LYS A 569 0.97 -27.05 9.67
N SER A 570 2.19 -26.62 9.94
CA SER A 570 2.51 -25.32 10.56
C SER A 570 2.79 -24.26 9.50
N GLU A 571 2.43 -23.03 9.79
CA GLU A 571 2.79 -21.89 8.93
C GLU A 571 4.27 -21.51 9.06
N LYS A 572 4.86 -21.76 10.23
CA LYS A 572 6.26 -21.44 10.55
C LYS A 572 7.00 -22.69 11.01
N PRO A 573 8.31 -22.79 10.74
CA PRO A 573 9.15 -23.88 11.24
C PRO A 573 9.41 -23.75 12.75
N TYR A 574 9.83 -24.86 13.35
CA TYR A 574 10.27 -24.90 14.74
C TYR A 574 11.79 -24.84 14.82
N PHE A 575 12.33 -24.08 15.76
CA PHE A 575 13.76 -23.85 15.96
C PHE A 575 14.21 -24.46 17.28
N PHE A 576 15.28 -25.26 17.24
CA PHE A 576 15.85 -25.94 18.40
C PHE A 576 17.37 -25.65 18.44
N PRO A 577 17.81 -24.56 19.10
CA PRO A 577 19.23 -24.30 19.32
C PRO A 577 19.78 -25.26 20.37
N PHE A 578 21.00 -25.77 20.14
CA PHE A 578 21.67 -26.67 21.09
C PHE A 578 23.17 -26.61 20.96
N LYS A 579 23.87 -27.03 22.03
CA LYS A 579 25.34 -27.25 22.04
C LYS A 579 25.65 -28.74 22.02
N GLN A 580 26.73 -29.11 21.38
CA GLN A 580 27.14 -30.54 21.31
C GLN A 580 27.37 -31.15 22.70
N GLU A 581 27.80 -30.35 23.67
CA GLU A 581 27.99 -30.79 25.07
C GLU A 581 26.67 -31.27 25.73
N ASN A 582 25.52 -30.85 25.24
CA ASN A 582 24.20 -31.27 25.76
C ASN A 582 23.93 -32.77 25.55
N PHE A 583 24.71 -33.43 24.69
CA PHE A 583 24.60 -34.88 24.40
C PHE A 583 25.66 -35.73 25.08
N LYS A 584 26.59 -35.13 25.85
CA LYS A 584 27.54 -35.89 26.65
C LYS A 584 26.83 -36.44 27.89
N PRO A 585 27.06 -37.73 28.26
CA PRO A 585 26.57 -38.24 29.53
C PRO A 585 27.16 -37.40 30.68
N ALA A 586 26.34 -37.07 31.67
CA ALA A 586 26.76 -36.35 32.87
C ALA A 586 27.82 -37.09 33.67
#